data_93a3f5d87fa59ed8276ebb16a226dcde
#
_entry.id   93a3f5d87fa59ed8276ebb16a226dcde
#
_cell.length_a   1.000
_cell.length_b   1.000
_cell.length_c   1.000
_cell.angle_alpha   90.00
_cell.angle_beta   90.00
_cell.angle_gamma   90.00
#
_symmetry.space_group_name_H-M   'P 1'
#
loop_
_entity.id
_entity.type
_entity.pdbx_description
1 polymer ?
#
loop_
_entity_poly.entity_id
_entity_poly.type
_entity_poly.pdbx_seq_one_letter_code
_entity_poly.pdbx_strand_id
1 'polypeptide(L)'
;MSEENDNISPDEELTVEDILSEAPVEAERERDEYKDALQRLQADFENYRKRVARTAEDVSVRAAGDVVAKMLPVLDALDLAFGHYERSDSAEAHALIQARGLLLDTLVKQGLERIDAVGVSFNPTIHDAVAHIEGDGGEQVIDDVLRAGYQWKGSVLRPAMVRVKG
;
A
#
# COMPACT_ATOMS: atom_id res chain seq x y z
N MET A 1 65.59 -2.25 -62.54
CA MET A 1 64.55 -3.04 -63.21
C MET A 1 63.85 -3.81 -62.13
N SER A 2 62.74 -3.28 -61.66
CA SER A 2 61.73 -3.98 -60.86
C SER A 2 60.48 -3.15 -60.95
N GLU A 3 59.51 -3.64 -61.67
CA GLU A 3 58.18 -3.04 -61.88
C GLU A 3 57.37 -3.28 -60.60
N GLU A 4 56.97 -2.20 -59.96
CA GLU A 4 55.95 -2.20 -58.91
C GLU A 4 54.61 -2.29 -59.65
N ASN A 5 53.91 -3.42 -59.41
CA ASN A 5 52.59 -3.70 -59.90
C ASN A 5 51.59 -3.17 -58.87
N ASP A 6 51.16 -1.96 -59.10
CA ASP A 6 50.09 -1.31 -58.31
C ASP A 6 48.73 -1.92 -58.68
N ASN A 7 48.31 -2.93 -57.90
CA ASN A 7 46.99 -3.54 -58.05
C ASN A 7 45.98 -2.70 -57.28
N ILE A 8 45.49 -1.64 -57.90
CA ILE A 8 44.35 -0.87 -57.45
C ILE A 8 43.09 -1.71 -57.71
N SER A 9 42.47 -2.23 -56.63
CA SER A 9 41.15 -2.85 -56.71
C SER A 9 40.15 -1.82 -57.20
N PRO A 10 39.28 -2.14 -58.18
CA PRO A 10 38.24 -1.24 -58.58
C PRO A 10 37.27 -1.05 -57.41
N ASP A 11 37.07 0.18 -56.99
CA ASP A 11 35.97 0.56 -56.12
C ASP A 11 34.68 0.02 -56.75
N GLU A 12 33.91 -0.78 -55.99
CA GLU A 12 32.55 -1.16 -56.37
C GLU A 12 31.70 0.11 -56.38
N GLU A 13 31.62 0.82 -57.51
CA GLU A 13 30.66 1.88 -57.71
C GLU A 13 29.27 1.28 -57.66
N LEU A 14 28.55 1.49 -56.50
CA LEU A 14 27.14 1.20 -56.40
C LEU A 14 26.39 1.83 -57.55
N THR A 15 25.69 1.03 -58.33
CA THR A 15 24.91 1.54 -59.45
C THR A 15 23.64 2.28 -58.93
N VAL A 16 23.13 3.22 -59.73
CA VAL A 16 21.90 3.93 -59.36
C VAL A 16 20.72 2.97 -59.15
N GLU A 17 20.74 1.82 -59.84
CA GLU A 17 19.75 0.74 -59.71
C GLU A 17 19.87 0.03 -58.35
N ASP A 18 21.09 -0.19 -57.83
CA ASP A 18 21.35 -0.79 -56.49
C ASP A 18 20.82 0.17 -55.41
N ILE A 19 21.10 1.45 -55.49
CA ILE A 19 20.59 2.48 -54.57
C ILE A 19 19.06 2.56 -54.58
N LEU A 20 18.44 2.48 -55.77
CA LEU A 20 16.98 2.52 -55.90
C LEU A 20 16.29 1.25 -55.45
N SER A 21 16.98 0.12 -55.38
CA SER A 21 16.44 -1.14 -54.87
C SER A 21 16.58 -1.29 -53.34
N GLU A 22 17.61 -0.75 -52.73
CA GLU A 22 17.87 -0.81 -51.30
C GLU A 22 17.07 0.22 -50.49
N ALA A 23 16.87 1.42 -51.03
CA ALA A 23 16.18 2.51 -50.33
C ALA A 23 14.75 2.15 -49.82
N PRO A 24 13.86 1.42 -50.56
CA PRO A 24 12.57 1.04 -50.05
C PRO A 24 12.67 -0.02 -48.94
N VAL A 25 13.64 -0.93 -48.98
CA VAL A 25 13.85 -1.96 -47.99
C VAL A 25 14.30 -1.36 -46.67
N GLU A 26 15.20 -0.39 -46.70
CA GLU A 26 15.69 0.32 -45.52
C GLU A 26 14.60 1.19 -44.89
N ALA A 27 13.80 1.89 -45.68
CA ALA A 27 12.66 2.65 -45.22
C ALA A 27 11.57 1.76 -44.56
N GLU A 28 11.33 0.56 -45.11
CA GLU A 28 10.42 -0.41 -44.50
C GLU A 28 10.94 -0.93 -43.15
N ARG A 29 12.23 -1.20 -43.06
CA ARG A 29 12.87 -1.63 -41.82
C ARG A 29 12.80 -0.54 -40.75
N GLU A 30 13.16 0.70 -41.07
CA GLU A 30 13.03 1.83 -40.13
C GLU A 30 11.58 2.03 -39.67
N ARG A 31 10.61 1.95 -40.62
CA ARG A 31 9.19 2.02 -40.27
C ARG A 31 8.79 0.95 -39.23
N ASP A 32 9.27 -0.28 -39.39
CA ASP A 32 8.91 -1.39 -38.50
C ASP A 32 9.63 -1.24 -37.15
N GLU A 33 10.88 -0.77 -37.13
CA GLU A 33 11.59 -0.40 -35.89
C GLU A 33 10.86 0.71 -35.12
N TYR A 34 10.37 1.74 -35.83
CA TYR A 34 9.55 2.80 -35.19
C TYR A 34 8.21 2.29 -34.69
N LYS A 35 7.54 1.39 -35.40
CA LYS A 35 6.30 0.77 -34.94
C LYS A 35 6.53 -0.04 -33.65
N ASP A 36 7.58 -0.84 -33.61
CA ASP A 36 7.93 -1.62 -32.42
C ASP A 36 8.27 -0.71 -31.23
N ALA A 37 9.01 0.36 -31.49
CA ALA A 37 9.33 1.35 -30.47
C ALA A 37 8.06 2.05 -29.93
N LEU A 38 7.13 2.42 -30.82
CA LEU A 38 5.85 3.01 -30.44
C LEU A 38 4.98 2.04 -29.63
N GLN A 39 4.92 0.76 -30.01
CA GLN A 39 4.16 -0.24 -29.27
C GLN A 39 4.73 -0.44 -27.85
N ARG A 40 6.06 -0.51 -27.73
CA ARG A 40 6.73 -0.58 -26.42
C ARG A 40 6.44 0.65 -25.58
N LEU A 41 6.58 1.83 -26.17
CA LEU A 41 6.30 3.10 -25.49
C LEU A 41 4.84 3.17 -25.01
N GLN A 42 3.90 2.73 -25.83
CA GLN A 42 2.49 2.68 -25.46
C GLN A 42 2.26 1.74 -24.27
N ALA A 43 2.84 0.53 -24.29
CA ALA A 43 2.75 -0.42 -23.20
C ALA A 43 3.36 0.14 -21.90
N ASP A 44 4.53 0.77 -21.99
CA ASP A 44 5.20 1.40 -20.84
C ASP A 44 4.37 2.56 -20.27
N PHE A 45 3.78 3.38 -21.14
CA PHE A 45 2.91 4.48 -20.72
C PHE A 45 1.63 3.99 -20.01
N GLU A 46 1.00 2.93 -20.52
CA GLU A 46 -0.16 2.31 -19.86
C GLU A 46 0.21 1.75 -18.48
N ASN A 47 1.35 1.07 -18.37
CA ASN A 47 1.86 0.57 -17.11
C ASN A 47 2.19 1.71 -16.13
N TYR A 48 2.80 2.79 -16.62
CA TYR A 48 3.07 4.00 -15.85
C TYR A 48 1.76 4.61 -15.31
N ARG A 49 0.75 4.80 -16.17
CA ARG A 49 -0.56 5.33 -15.76
C ARG A 49 -1.21 4.50 -14.66
N LYS A 50 -1.22 3.15 -14.82
CA LYS A 50 -1.75 2.23 -13.80
C LYS A 50 -1.01 2.36 -12.48
N ARG A 51 0.32 2.44 -12.54
CA ARG A 51 1.17 2.61 -11.35
C ARG A 51 0.90 3.93 -10.64
N VAL A 52 0.84 5.03 -11.39
CA VAL A 52 0.56 6.36 -10.82
C VAL A 52 -0.82 6.41 -10.15
N ALA A 53 -1.84 5.84 -10.80
CA ALA A 53 -3.18 5.79 -10.23
C ALA A 53 -3.21 5.02 -8.89
N ARG A 54 -2.58 3.83 -8.83
CA ARG A 54 -2.44 3.05 -7.58
C ARG A 54 -1.68 3.82 -6.50
N THR A 55 -0.55 4.43 -6.86
CA THR A 55 0.24 5.21 -5.90
C THR A 55 -0.55 6.39 -5.35
N ALA A 56 -1.34 7.08 -6.17
CA ALA A 56 -2.17 8.20 -5.73
C ALA A 56 -3.26 7.73 -4.75
N GLU A 57 -3.88 6.57 -5.01
CA GLU A 57 -4.85 5.96 -4.10
C GLU A 57 -4.20 5.57 -2.76
N ASP A 58 -3.04 4.88 -2.80
CA ASP A 58 -2.30 4.49 -1.61
C ASP A 58 -1.89 5.70 -0.75
N VAL A 59 -1.42 6.78 -1.38
CA VAL A 59 -1.06 8.04 -0.69
C VAL A 59 -2.29 8.65 -0.01
N SER A 60 -3.44 8.67 -0.70
CA SER A 60 -4.68 9.18 -0.13
C SER A 60 -5.14 8.37 1.08
N VAL A 61 -5.09 7.03 0.98
CA VAL A 61 -5.45 6.14 2.08
C VAL A 61 -4.53 6.33 3.29
N ARG A 62 -3.21 6.44 3.06
CA ARG A 62 -2.23 6.68 4.13
C ARG A 62 -2.44 8.03 4.79
N ALA A 63 -2.62 9.09 4.01
CA ALA A 63 -2.85 10.43 4.55
C ALA A 63 -4.11 10.48 5.43
N ALA A 64 -5.21 9.81 5.01
CA ALA A 64 -6.39 9.67 5.84
C ALA A 64 -6.11 8.87 7.12
N GLY A 65 -5.36 7.77 7.03
CA GLY A 65 -4.93 6.97 8.18
C GLY A 65 -4.11 7.78 9.19
N ASP A 66 -3.20 8.63 8.72
CA ASP A 66 -2.39 9.51 9.58
C ASP A 66 -3.25 10.50 10.37
N VAL A 67 -4.31 11.04 9.75
CA VAL A 67 -5.27 11.90 10.45
C VAL A 67 -6.03 11.12 11.50
N VAL A 68 -6.55 9.94 11.16
CA VAL A 68 -7.25 9.05 12.09
C VAL A 68 -6.34 8.66 13.26
N ALA A 69 -5.07 8.31 12.99
CA ALA A 69 -4.10 7.96 14.03
C ALA A 69 -3.91 9.10 15.05
N LYS A 70 -3.90 10.35 14.60
CA LYS A 70 -3.82 11.53 15.48
C LYS A 70 -5.11 11.77 16.29
N MET A 71 -6.24 11.21 15.87
CA MET A 71 -7.51 11.25 16.59
C MET A 71 -7.67 10.12 17.62
N LEU A 72 -6.85 9.05 17.58
CA LEU A 72 -6.95 7.93 18.52
C LEU A 72 -6.91 8.33 20.00
N PRO A 73 -6.12 9.35 20.43
CA PRO A 73 -6.19 9.81 21.82
C PRO A 73 -7.57 10.32 22.26
N VAL A 74 -8.34 10.89 21.32
CA VAL A 74 -9.71 11.33 21.61
C VAL A 74 -10.63 10.12 21.80
N LEU A 75 -10.49 9.07 20.99
CA LEU A 75 -11.20 7.81 21.16
C LEU A 75 -10.85 7.14 22.50
N ASP A 76 -9.57 7.14 22.89
CA ASP A 76 -9.15 6.60 24.18
C ASP A 76 -9.79 7.37 25.37
N ALA A 77 -9.85 8.71 25.26
CA ALA A 77 -10.49 9.52 26.28
C ALA A 77 -12.00 9.25 26.39
N LEU A 78 -12.66 9.03 25.25
CA LEU A 78 -14.08 8.64 25.20
C LEU A 78 -14.30 7.22 25.75
N ASP A 79 -13.39 6.28 25.48
CA ASP A 79 -13.44 4.92 26.03
C ASP A 79 -13.26 4.94 27.56
N LEU A 80 -12.33 5.75 28.05
CA LEU A 80 -12.13 5.92 29.51
C LEU A 80 -13.36 6.54 30.17
N ALA A 81 -13.92 7.59 29.59
CA ALA A 81 -15.13 8.22 30.09
C ALA A 81 -16.32 7.26 30.04
N PHE A 82 -16.46 6.47 28.97
CA PHE A 82 -17.49 5.43 28.86
C PHE A 82 -17.41 4.44 30.04
N GLY A 83 -16.22 3.92 30.37
CA GLY A 83 -16.03 3.02 31.49
C GLY A 83 -16.45 3.62 32.85
N HIS A 84 -16.30 4.93 33.05
CA HIS A 84 -16.77 5.62 34.25
C HIS A 84 -18.29 5.80 34.30
N TYR A 85 -18.92 6.04 33.14
CA TYR A 85 -20.35 6.36 33.07
C TYR A 85 -21.22 5.18 32.63
N GLU A 86 -20.67 4.00 32.37
CA GLU A 86 -21.40 2.83 31.87
C GLU A 86 -22.57 2.42 32.78
N ARG A 87 -22.45 2.68 34.08
CA ARG A 87 -23.48 2.39 35.09
C ARG A 87 -24.30 3.61 35.53
N SER A 88 -24.10 4.74 34.86
CA SER A 88 -24.80 6.00 35.17
C SER A 88 -25.99 6.17 34.21
N ASP A 89 -27.16 6.47 34.77
CA ASP A 89 -28.38 6.75 34.03
C ASP A 89 -28.59 8.27 33.83
N SER A 90 -27.50 9.05 33.84
CA SER A 90 -27.59 10.49 33.64
C SER A 90 -27.72 10.85 32.16
N ALA A 91 -28.33 12.00 31.85
CA ALA A 91 -28.47 12.49 30.50
C ALA A 91 -27.10 12.72 29.83
N GLU A 92 -26.12 13.16 30.61
CA GLU A 92 -24.75 13.37 30.17
C GLU A 92 -24.06 12.06 29.79
N ALA A 93 -24.30 10.98 30.57
CA ALA A 93 -23.80 9.65 30.28
C ALA A 93 -24.36 9.14 28.95
N HIS A 94 -25.64 9.25 28.73
CA HIS A 94 -26.28 8.86 27.49
C HIS A 94 -25.76 9.66 26.28
N ALA A 95 -25.60 10.98 26.43
CA ALA A 95 -25.03 11.84 25.36
C ALA A 95 -23.62 11.43 25.01
N LEU A 96 -22.77 11.11 26.00
CA LEU A 96 -21.39 10.65 25.80
C LEU A 96 -21.34 9.30 25.06
N ILE A 97 -22.17 8.34 25.48
CA ILE A 97 -22.27 7.00 24.85
C ILE A 97 -22.70 7.14 23.39
N GLN A 98 -23.70 7.97 23.11
CA GLN A 98 -24.16 8.24 21.74
C GLN A 98 -23.09 8.90 20.89
N ALA A 99 -22.39 9.93 21.42
CA ALA A 99 -21.32 10.63 20.69
C ALA A 99 -20.17 9.70 20.35
N ARG A 100 -19.73 8.86 21.33
CA ARG A 100 -18.71 7.84 21.10
C ARG A 100 -19.14 6.84 20.03
N GLY A 101 -20.34 6.29 20.15
CA GLY A 101 -20.90 5.34 19.18
C GLY A 101 -20.93 5.93 17.76
N LEU A 102 -21.47 7.13 17.62
CA LEU A 102 -21.55 7.83 16.33
C LEU A 102 -20.17 8.06 15.70
N LEU A 103 -19.17 8.46 16.50
CA LEU A 103 -17.81 8.67 16.02
C LEU A 103 -17.19 7.35 15.54
N LEU A 104 -17.29 6.28 16.34
CA LEU A 104 -16.78 4.96 15.96
C LEU A 104 -17.47 4.42 14.71
N ASP A 105 -18.80 4.46 14.65
CA ASP A 105 -19.57 3.99 13.50
C ASP A 105 -19.20 4.76 12.22
N THR A 106 -18.96 6.05 12.35
CA THR A 106 -18.56 6.89 11.22
C THR A 106 -17.18 6.48 10.71
N LEU A 107 -16.21 6.27 11.59
CA LEU A 107 -14.87 5.85 11.23
C LEU A 107 -14.83 4.40 10.69
N VAL A 108 -15.62 3.50 11.27
CA VAL A 108 -15.75 2.11 10.78
C VAL A 108 -16.29 2.08 9.35
N LYS A 109 -17.30 2.88 9.03
CA LYS A 109 -17.82 3.01 7.66
C LYS A 109 -16.78 3.53 6.66
N GLN A 110 -15.76 4.24 7.14
CA GLN A 110 -14.66 4.73 6.31
C GLN A 110 -13.48 3.74 6.20
N GLY A 111 -13.50 2.64 6.97
CA GLY A 111 -12.50 1.58 6.94
C GLY A 111 -11.60 1.50 8.18
N LEU A 112 -12.02 2.08 9.31
CA LEU A 112 -11.40 1.84 10.60
C LEU A 112 -11.86 0.47 11.13
N GLU A 113 -10.91 -0.33 11.61
CA GLU A 113 -11.18 -1.60 12.30
C GLU A 113 -10.59 -1.52 13.71
N ARG A 114 -11.38 -1.91 14.71
CA ARG A 114 -10.97 -1.94 16.11
C ARG A 114 -10.44 -3.32 16.46
N ILE A 115 -9.32 -3.35 17.20
CA ILE A 115 -8.67 -4.57 17.69
C ILE A 115 -8.85 -4.59 19.21
N ASP A 116 -9.85 -5.32 19.68
CA ASP A 116 -10.18 -5.43 21.11
C ASP A 116 -10.76 -6.80 21.49
N ALA A 117 -10.53 -7.83 20.66
CA ALA A 117 -11.03 -9.17 20.92
C ALA A 117 -10.23 -9.85 22.05
N VAL A 118 -10.94 -10.34 23.07
CA VAL A 118 -10.43 -11.17 24.16
C VAL A 118 -10.61 -12.64 23.81
N GLY A 119 -9.76 -13.53 24.32
CA GLY A 119 -9.85 -14.97 24.08
C GLY A 119 -9.33 -15.44 22.73
N VAL A 120 -8.70 -14.55 21.93
CA VAL A 120 -8.06 -14.89 20.65
C VAL A 120 -6.56 -15.09 20.83
N SER A 121 -5.93 -15.84 19.90
CA SER A 121 -4.48 -16.06 19.91
C SER A 121 -3.72 -14.74 19.77
N PHE A 122 -2.62 -14.62 20.50
CA PHE A 122 -1.74 -13.47 20.42
C PHE A 122 -1.08 -13.39 19.03
N ASN A 123 -1.17 -12.22 18.39
CA ASN A 123 -0.52 -11.94 17.12
C ASN A 123 0.35 -10.68 17.26
N PRO A 124 1.70 -10.79 17.21
CA PRO A 124 2.60 -9.65 17.40
C PRO A 124 2.49 -8.56 16.34
N THR A 125 1.83 -8.82 15.20
CA THR A 125 1.62 -7.81 14.16
C THR A 125 0.59 -6.75 14.55
N ILE A 126 -0.41 -7.15 15.37
CA ILE A 126 -1.56 -6.30 15.74
C ILE A 126 -1.74 -6.13 17.25
N HIS A 127 -0.98 -6.88 18.05
CA HIS A 127 -1.04 -6.87 19.52
C HIS A 127 0.33 -6.55 20.12
N ASP A 128 0.33 -5.76 21.18
CA ASP A 128 1.49 -5.42 22.00
C ASP A 128 1.25 -6.00 23.43
N ALA A 129 1.96 -7.07 23.77
CA ALA A 129 1.81 -7.75 25.06
C ALA A 129 2.59 -6.98 26.14
N VAL A 130 1.89 -6.20 26.95
CA VAL A 130 2.48 -5.37 28.04
C VAL A 130 2.42 -6.05 29.39
N ALA A 131 1.62 -7.09 29.54
CA ALA A 131 1.51 -7.89 30.75
C ALA A 131 1.31 -9.37 30.40
N HIS A 132 1.82 -10.23 31.27
CA HIS A 132 1.71 -11.69 31.15
C HIS A 132 1.20 -12.28 32.47
N ILE A 133 0.28 -13.23 32.37
CA ILE A 133 -0.17 -14.06 33.54
C ILE A 133 0.11 -15.51 33.22
N GLU A 134 0.43 -16.28 34.28
CA GLU A 134 0.65 -17.71 34.14
C GLU A 134 -0.62 -18.41 33.65
N GLY A 135 -0.44 -19.28 32.67
CA GLY A 135 -1.48 -20.14 32.11
C GLY A 135 -1.10 -21.59 32.18
N ASP A 136 -1.87 -22.43 31.50
CA ASP A 136 -1.68 -23.89 31.54
C ASP A 136 -0.56 -24.39 30.59
N GLY A 137 0.33 -23.47 30.10
CA GLY A 137 1.47 -23.82 29.27
C GLY A 137 1.13 -24.09 27.79
N GLY A 138 0.10 -23.44 27.27
CA GLY A 138 -0.37 -23.55 25.90
C GLY A 138 0.01 -22.35 25.03
N GLU A 139 -0.72 -22.18 23.92
CA GLU A 139 -0.60 -21.01 23.05
C GLU A 139 -1.01 -19.73 23.79
N GLN A 140 -0.25 -18.67 23.60
CA GLN A 140 -0.56 -17.38 24.22
C GLN A 140 -1.90 -16.83 23.71
N VAL A 141 -2.82 -16.57 24.62
CA VAL A 141 -4.15 -16.06 24.37
C VAL A 141 -4.31 -14.70 25.03
N ILE A 142 -5.07 -13.80 24.41
CA ILE A 142 -5.39 -12.49 24.97
C ILE A 142 -6.36 -12.68 26.13
N ASP A 143 -5.90 -12.38 27.35
CA ASP A 143 -6.68 -12.40 28.56
C ASP A 143 -7.51 -11.12 28.74
N ASP A 144 -6.88 -9.97 28.42
CA ASP A 144 -7.52 -8.66 28.56
C ASP A 144 -6.93 -7.64 27.60
N VAL A 145 -7.74 -6.67 27.18
CA VAL A 145 -7.33 -5.56 26.32
C VAL A 145 -7.27 -4.28 27.14
N LEU A 146 -6.05 -3.87 27.51
CA LEU A 146 -5.81 -2.69 28.32
C LEU A 146 -5.99 -1.38 27.51
N ARG A 147 -5.76 -1.44 26.22
CA ARG A 147 -5.96 -0.34 25.28
C ARG A 147 -6.27 -0.89 23.90
N ALA A 148 -7.38 -0.47 23.32
CA ALA A 148 -7.78 -0.93 22.00
C ALA A 148 -6.76 -0.55 20.91
N GLY A 149 -6.47 -1.48 20.01
CA GLY A 149 -5.73 -1.25 18.79
C GLY A 149 -6.65 -0.82 17.66
N TYR A 150 -6.06 -0.31 16.58
CA TYR A 150 -6.81 0.12 15.42
C TYR A 150 -6.04 -0.14 14.12
N GLN A 151 -6.78 -0.55 13.10
CA GLN A 151 -6.32 -0.66 11.71
C GLN A 151 -7.13 0.29 10.82
N TRP A 152 -6.51 0.76 9.76
CA TRP A 152 -7.12 1.57 8.72
C TRP A 152 -6.92 0.90 7.37
N LYS A 153 -8.02 0.41 6.78
CA LYS A 153 -7.98 -0.31 5.49
C LYS A 153 -6.86 -1.36 5.43
N GLY A 154 -6.74 -2.18 6.49
CA GLY A 154 -5.74 -3.23 6.62
C GLY A 154 -4.34 -2.79 7.08
N SER A 155 -4.07 -1.49 7.25
CA SER A 155 -2.81 -0.98 7.80
C SER A 155 -2.95 -0.71 9.29
N VAL A 156 -2.07 -1.29 10.13
CA VAL A 156 -2.09 -1.07 11.58
C VAL A 156 -1.69 0.37 11.89
N LEU A 157 -2.60 1.14 12.48
CA LEU A 157 -2.33 2.48 13.00
C LEU A 157 -1.69 2.42 14.38
N ARG A 158 -2.19 1.50 15.20
CA ARG A 158 -1.71 1.26 16.56
C ARG A 158 -2.06 -0.16 16.98
N PRO A 159 -1.10 -0.96 17.48
CA PRO A 159 -1.41 -2.27 18.04
C PRO A 159 -2.27 -2.14 19.31
N ALA A 160 -3.04 -3.17 19.60
CA ALA A 160 -3.75 -3.28 20.88
C ALA A 160 -2.76 -3.60 22.01
N MET A 161 -2.80 -2.85 23.10
CA MET A 161 -2.05 -3.19 24.31
C MET A 161 -2.83 -4.24 25.09
N VAL A 162 -2.25 -5.41 25.24
CA VAL A 162 -2.93 -6.58 25.78
C VAL A 162 -2.19 -7.21 26.95
N ARG A 163 -2.95 -7.88 27.82
CA ARG A 163 -2.44 -8.87 28.76
C ARG A 163 -2.64 -10.24 28.15
N VAL A 164 -1.58 -11.04 28.11
CA VAL A 164 -1.62 -12.40 27.59
C VAL A 164 -1.56 -13.43 28.69
N LYS A 165 -2.19 -14.56 28.46
CA LYS A 165 -2.17 -15.77 29.31
C LYS A 165 -1.60 -16.92 28.50
N GLY A 166 -0.59 -17.63 28.99
CA GLY A 166 0.02 -18.78 28.34
C GLY A 166 1.12 -19.44 29.17
#